data_32be45f5bc2bc8dd8bad33b5a53f543c
#
_entry.id   32be45f5bc2bc8dd8bad33b5a53f543c
#
_cell.length_a   1.000
_cell.length_b   1.000
_cell.length_c   1.000
_cell.angle_alpha   90.00
_cell.angle_beta   90.00
_cell.angle_gamma   90.00
#
_symmetry.space_group_name_H-M   'P 1'
#
loop_
_entity.id
_entity.type
_entity.pdbx_description
1 polymer ?
#
loop_
_entity_poly.entity_id
_entity_poly.type
_entity_poly.pdbx_seq_one_letter_code
_entity_poly.pdbx_strand_id
1 'polypeptide(L)'
;MVDSVDRDRQAVVEVATQYFESWFQGDPQRMRAVLHPALSKRTASEPGASMLALEEDTADGLVAIVSRGSRTTVEPGQDVTLLDMSKDIAAVKVVSKPFIEYLHLARFGDRWLIVNALYEPG
;
A
#
# COMPACT_ATOMS: atom_id res chain seq x y z
N MET A 1 -7.75 -24.59 -14.44
CA MET A 1 -8.63 -23.44 -14.14
C MET A 1 -8.37 -22.95 -12.72
N VAL A 2 -8.10 -21.68 -12.61
CA VAL A 2 -7.85 -21.05 -11.31
C VAL A 2 -9.20 -20.80 -10.65
N ASP A 3 -9.38 -21.21 -9.39
CA ASP A 3 -10.62 -20.93 -8.70
C ASP A 3 -10.72 -19.46 -8.27
N SER A 4 -11.90 -19.04 -7.79
CA SER A 4 -12.14 -17.63 -7.45
C SER A 4 -11.28 -17.16 -6.28
N VAL A 5 -10.95 -18.05 -5.33
CA VAL A 5 -10.09 -17.72 -4.20
C VAL A 5 -8.68 -17.44 -4.67
N ASP A 6 -8.14 -18.24 -5.57
CA ASP A 6 -6.80 -18.03 -6.11
C ASP A 6 -6.74 -16.74 -6.95
N ARG A 7 -7.78 -16.46 -7.72
CA ARG A 7 -7.87 -15.19 -8.45
C ARG A 7 -7.87 -13.99 -7.52
N ASP A 8 -8.61 -14.07 -6.42
CA ASP A 8 -8.66 -12.98 -5.44
C ASP A 8 -7.30 -12.80 -4.76
N ARG A 9 -6.62 -13.88 -4.42
CA ARG A 9 -5.27 -13.81 -3.85
C ARG A 9 -4.30 -13.11 -4.81
N GLN A 10 -4.33 -13.48 -6.07
CA GLN A 10 -3.49 -12.87 -7.10
C GLN A 10 -3.82 -11.38 -7.27
N ALA A 11 -5.11 -11.04 -7.27
CA ALA A 11 -5.54 -9.65 -7.42
C ALA A 11 -5.08 -8.80 -6.25
N VAL A 12 -5.16 -9.30 -5.02
CA VAL A 12 -4.71 -8.60 -3.82
C VAL A 12 -3.21 -8.34 -3.88
N VAL A 13 -2.43 -9.37 -4.21
CA VAL A 13 -0.97 -9.24 -4.33
C VAL A 13 -0.61 -8.26 -5.44
N GLU A 14 -1.32 -8.31 -6.55
CA GLU A 14 -1.08 -7.39 -7.67
C GLU A 14 -1.36 -5.94 -7.30
N VAL A 15 -2.44 -5.67 -6.57
CA VAL A 15 -2.76 -4.31 -6.11
C VAL A 15 -1.66 -3.79 -5.18
N ALA A 16 -1.21 -4.60 -4.23
CA ALA A 16 -0.12 -4.23 -3.33
C ALA A 16 1.18 -3.99 -4.09
N THR A 17 1.46 -4.80 -5.10
CA THR A 17 2.65 -4.65 -5.94
C THR A 17 2.59 -3.35 -6.74
N GLN A 18 1.43 -3.03 -7.33
CA GLN A 18 1.25 -1.78 -8.07
C GLN A 18 1.41 -0.56 -7.17
N TYR A 19 0.88 -0.60 -5.96
CA TYR A 19 1.06 0.46 -4.97
C TYR A 19 2.55 0.72 -4.75
N PHE A 20 3.30 -0.32 -4.50
CA PHE A 20 4.72 -0.24 -4.25
C PHE A 20 5.48 0.29 -5.48
N GLU A 21 5.24 -0.30 -6.65
CA GLU A 21 5.91 0.10 -7.88
C GLU A 21 5.62 1.55 -8.27
N SER A 22 4.36 1.98 -8.13
CA SER A 22 3.98 3.35 -8.46
C SER A 22 4.69 4.38 -7.58
N TRP A 23 4.93 4.03 -6.32
CA TRP A 23 5.70 4.89 -5.41
C TRP A 23 7.11 5.14 -5.94
N PHE A 24 7.81 4.08 -6.32
CA PHE A 24 9.20 4.21 -6.79
C PHE A 24 9.29 4.76 -8.20
N GLN A 25 8.34 4.45 -9.05
CA GLN A 25 8.31 4.95 -10.43
C GLN A 25 7.83 6.40 -10.54
N GLY A 26 7.21 6.92 -9.50
CA GLY A 26 6.64 8.25 -9.54
C GLY A 26 5.44 8.33 -10.48
N ASP A 27 4.55 7.33 -10.44
CA ASP A 27 3.39 7.24 -11.32
C ASP A 27 2.11 7.53 -10.54
N PRO A 28 1.62 8.79 -10.57
CA PRO A 28 0.45 9.16 -9.77
C PRO A 28 -0.85 8.50 -10.23
N GLN A 29 -0.99 8.21 -11.51
CA GLN A 29 -2.21 7.56 -12.01
C GLN A 29 -2.28 6.12 -11.53
N ARG A 30 -1.17 5.41 -11.57
CA ARG A 30 -1.07 4.04 -11.06
C ARG A 30 -1.33 3.99 -9.56
N MET A 31 -0.78 4.95 -8.82
CA MET A 31 -1.01 5.04 -7.38
C MET A 31 -2.49 5.25 -7.09
N ARG A 32 -3.11 6.22 -7.75
CA ARG A 32 -4.54 6.51 -7.51
C ARG A 32 -5.42 5.29 -7.83
N ALA A 33 -5.07 4.51 -8.84
CA ALA A 33 -5.88 3.39 -9.27
C ALA A 33 -6.02 2.28 -8.22
N VAL A 34 -5.09 2.20 -7.26
CA VAL A 34 -5.09 1.14 -6.25
C VAL A 34 -5.52 1.61 -4.86
N LEU A 35 -5.77 2.92 -4.69
CA LEU A 35 -6.15 3.50 -3.41
C LEU A 35 -7.64 3.77 -3.37
N HIS A 36 -8.27 3.41 -2.25
CA HIS A 36 -9.61 3.90 -1.96
C HIS A 36 -9.53 5.41 -1.67
N PRO A 37 -10.51 6.22 -2.13
CA PRO A 37 -10.46 7.67 -1.89
C PRO A 37 -10.41 8.07 -0.41
N ALA A 38 -10.92 7.23 0.47
CA ALA A 38 -10.90 7.48 1.91
C ALA A 38 -9.75 6.77 2.64
N LEU A 39 -8.73 6.33 1.90
CA LEU A 39 -7.56 5.67 2.49
C LEU A 39 -6.95 6.52 3.61
N SER A 40 -6.50 5.83 4.67
CA SER A 40 -5.67 6.42 5.71
C SER A 40 -4.35 5.66 5.78
N LYS A 41 -3.25 6.40 5.67
CA LYS A 41 -1.90 5.86 5.83
C LYS A 41 -1.25 6.55 7.01
N ARG A 42 -0.75 5.78 7.98
CA ARG A 42 -0.25 6.32 9.25
C ARG A 42 1.09 5.74 9.62
N THR A 43 1.82 6.51 10.43
CA THR A 43 3.03 6.03 11.10
C THR A 43 3.12 6.64 12.50
N ALA A 44 3.65 5.85 13.43
CA ALA A 44 3.87 6.28 14.81
C ALA A 44 5.37 6.40 15.13
N SER A 45 6.24 6.30 14.13
CA SER A 45 7.67 6.07 14.34
C SER A 45 8.52 7.34 14.27
N GLU A 46 7.92 8.53 14.34
CA GLU A 46 8.70 9.77 14.28
C GLU A 46 9.48 9.99 15.58
N PRO A 47 10.81 10.08 15.52
CA PRO A 47 11.61 10.41 16.70
C PRO A 47 11.26 11.80 17.23
N GLY A 48 11.01 11.89 18.51
CA GLY A 48 10.67 13.17 19.15
C GLY A 48 9.19 13.53 19.11
N ALA A 49 8.37 12.70 18.47
CA ALA A 49 6.93 12.91 18.50
C ALA A 49 6.35 12.59 19.87
N SER A 50 5.17 13.13 20.16
CA SER A 50 4.41 12.75 21.34
C SER A 50 4.13 11.24 21.33
N MET A 51 4.05 10.64 22.52
CA MET A 51 3.78 9.20 22.64
C MET A 51 2.50 8.75 21.94
N LEU A 52 1.55 9.65 21.72
CA LEU A 52 0.28 9.33 21.08
C LEU A 52 0.15 9.93 19.69
N ALA A 53 1.19 10.56 19.17
CA ALA A 53 1.12 11.19 17.85
C ALA A 53 1.17 10.16 16.75
N LEU A 54 0.28 10.31 15.77
CA LEU A 54 0.31 9.58 14.51
C LEU A 54 0.39 10.60 13.39
N GLU A 55 1.30 10.37 12.45
CA GLU A 55 1.28 11.09 11.18
C GLU A 55 0.34 10.39 10.24
N GLU A 56 -0.46 11.14 9.49
CA GLU A 56 -1.44 10.58 8.59
C GLU A 56 -1.34 11.22 7.21
N ASP A 57 -1.41 10.36 6.19
CA ASP A 57 -1.55 10.76 4.79
C ASP A 57 -2.86 10.24 4.24
N THR A 58 -3.43 11.02 3.33
CA THR A 58 -4.64 10.66 2.58
C THR A 58 -4.26 10.11 1.20
N ALA A 59 -5.26 9.58 0.49
CA ALA A 59 -5.06 9.16 -0.90
C ALA A 59 -4.55 10.31 -1.76
N ASP A 60 -5.19 11.48 -1.64
CA ASP A 60 -4.75 12.66 -2.40
C ASP A 60 -3.34 13.09 -2.02
N GLY A 61 -3.00 13.02 -0.75
CA GLY A 61 -1.65 13.32 -0.27
C GLY A 61 -0.60 12.41 -0.87
N LEU A 62 -0.87 11.11 -0.93
CA LEU A 62 0.06 10.14 -1.52
C LEU A 62 0.23 10.38 -3.02
N VAL A 63 -0.86 10.62 -3.73
CA VAL A 63 -0.80 10.91 -5.16
C VAL A 63 0.01 12.18 -5.41
N ALA A 64 -0.17 13.21 -4.58
CA ALA A 64 0.61 14.44 -4.69
C ALA A 64 2.11 14.21 -4.46
N ILE A 65 2.47 13.38 -3.49
CA ILE A 65 3.87 13.03 -3.23
C ILE A 65 4.46 12.31 -4.43
N VAL A 66 3.75 11.32 -4.95
CA VAL A 66 4.20 10.50 -6.08
C VAL A 66 4.35 11.37 -7.34
N SER A 67 3.48 12.35 -7.54
CA SER A 67 3.53 13.23 -8.72
C SER A 67 4.77 14.13 -8.76
N ARG A 68 5.51 14.24 -7.66
CA ARG A 68 6.77 15.00 -7.63
C ARG A 68 7.93 14.28 -8.29
N GLY A 69 7.73 13.05 -8.75
CA GLY A 69 8.70 12.33 -9.55
C GLY A 69 9.17 11.03 -8.91
N SER A 70 9.97 10.33 -9.66
CA SER A 70 10.48 9.01 -9.30
C SER A 70 11.45 9.08 -8.11
N ARG A 71 11.37 8.05 -7.25
CA ARG A 71 12.26 7.89 -6.10
C ARG A 71 13.25 6.75 -6.37
N THR A 72 13.89 6.81 -7.52
CA THR A 72 14.62 5.68 -8.09
C THR A 72 15.99 5.42 -7.47
N THR A 73 16.43 6.16 -6.48
CA THR A 73 17.71 5.93 -5.85
C THR A 73 17.74 4.66 -4.97
N VAL A 74 16.58 4.06 -4.77
CA VAL A 74 16.47 2.83 -3.99
C VAL A 74 15.94 1.74 -4.90
N GLU A 75 16.73 0.71 -5.13
CA GLU A 75 16.25 -0.46 -5.83
C GLU A 75 15.16 -1.13 -5.00
N PRO A 76 13.99 -1.35 -5.59
CA PRO A 76 12.93 -2.02 -4.87
C PRO A 76 13.23 -3.52 -4.74
N GLY A 77 13.96 -3.89 -3.71
CA GLY A 77 13.94 -5.27 -3.26
C GLY A 77 12.65 -5.45 -2.50
N GLN A 78 11.56 -5.72 -3.20
CA GLN A 78 10.27 -5.80 -2.57
C GLN A 78 9.93 -7.23 -2.20
N ASP A 79 9.44 -7.39 -1.00
CA ASP A 79 8.71 -8.57 -0.57
C ASP A 79 7.28 -8.16 -0.34
N VAL A 80 6.38 -8.72 -1.13
CA VAL A 80 4.94 -8.57 -0.96
C VAL A 80 4.40 -9.91 -0.48
N THR A 81 3.87 -9.93 0.72
CA THR A 81 3.37 -11.16 1.33
C THR A 81 1.91 -10.99 1.71
N LEU A 82 1.03 -11.80 1.14
CA LEU A 82 -0.35 -11.91 1.60
C LEU A 82 -0.35 -12.62 2.95
N LEU A 83 -0.71 -11.90 4.00
CA LEU A 83 -0.71 -12.46 5.35
C LEU A 83 -1.96 -13.28 5.62
N ASP A 84 -3.11 -12.74 5.24
CA ASP A 84 -4.38 -13.41 5.44
C ASP A 84 -5.45 -12.74 4.59
N MET A 85 -6.51 -13.49 4.29
CA MET A 85 -7.59 -13.00 3.45
C MET A 85 -8.89 -13.69 3.82
N SER A 86 -9.93 -12.88 4.01
CA SER A 86 -11.31 -13.34 4.06
C SER A 86 -11.96 -13.15 2.71
N LYS A 87 -13.27 -13.27 2.64
CA LYS A 87 -13.99 -13.15 1.39
C LYS A 87 -13.79 -11.78 0.71
N ASP A 88 -13.88 -10.70 1.49
CA ASP A 88 -13.91 -9.35 0.95
C ASP A 88 -12.85 -8.41 1.56
N ILE A 89 -11.98 -8.94 2.41
CA ILE A 89 -10.91 -8.14 3.03
C ILE A 89 -9.62 -8.94 3.08
N ALA A 90 -8.49 -8.22 3.07
CA ALA A 90 -7.18 -8.84 3.08
C ALA A 90 -6.16 -8.00 3.85
N ALA A 91 -5.14 -8.66 4.37
CA ALA A 91 -3.98 -8.04 4.99
C ALA A 91 -2.72 -8.45 4.26
N VAL A 92 -1.88 -7.48 3.92
CA VAL A 92 -0.65 -7.68 3.14
C VAL A 92 0.50 -6.98 3.82
N LYS A 93 1.67 -7.62 3.83
CA LYS A 93 2.91 -7.00 4.30
C LYS A 93 3.79 -6.68 3.10
N VAL A 94 4.27 -5.45 3.04
CA VAL A 94 5.23 -5.01 2.03
C VAL A 94 6.51 -4.58 2.71
N VAL A 95 7.61 -5.21 2.34
CA VAL A 95 8.94 -4.87 2.85
C VAL A 95 9.76 -4.30 1.71
N SER A 96 10.29 -3.12 1.93
CA SER A 96 11.25 -2.49 1.03
C SER A 96 12.45 -2.01 1.84
N LYS A 97 13.51 -1.51 1.19
CA LYS A 97 14.63 -0.98 1.95
C LYS A 97 14.25 0.20 2.85
N PRO A 98 13.44 1.18 2.35
CA PRO A 98 13.10 2.32 3.20
C PRO A 98 11.96 2.05 4.19
N PHE A 99 11.07 1.07 3.93
CA PHE A 99 9.85 0.94 4.71
C PHE A 99 9.42 -0.49 4.95
N ILE A 100 8.75 -0.71 6.07
CA ILE A 100 7.93 -1.89 6.32
C ILE A 100 6.49 -1.39 6.43
N GLU A 101 5.57 -1.96 5.65
CA GLU A 101 4.19 -1.53 5.62
C GLU A 101 3.24 -2.71 5.76
N TYR A 102 2.17 -2.49 6.50
CA TYR A 102 1.04 -3.41 6.60
C TYR A 102 -0.15 -2.74 5.94
N LEU A 103 -0.68 -3.38 4.92
CA LEU A 103 -1.79 -2.86 4.12
C LEU A 103 -3.06 -3.65 4.41
N HIS A 104 -4.16 -2.93 4.51
CA HIS A 104 -5.48 -3.55 4.52
C HIS A 104 -6.18 -3.21 3.21
N LEU A 105 -6.72 -4.23 2.56
CA LEU A 105 -7.46 -4.10 1.32
C LEU A 105 -8.89 -4.57 1.52
N ALA A 106 -9.80 -3.99 0.76
CA ALA A 106 -11.18 -4.44 0.71
C ALA A 106 -11.63 -4.55 -0.75
N ARG A 107 -12.60 -5.41 -0.98
CA ARG A 107 -13.16 -5.60 -2.31
C ARG A 107 -14.41 -4.73 -2.51
N PHE A 108 -14.43 -4.00 -3.61
CA PHE A 108 -15.54 -3.15 -4.03
C PHE A 108 -16.01 -3.63 -5.41
N GLY A 109 -17.05 -4.45 -5.42
CA GLY A 109 -17.46 -5.13 -6.65
C GLY A 109 -16.42 -6.16 -7.06
N ASP A 110 -15.78 -5.95 -8.19
CA ASP A 110 -14.70 -6.81 -8.67
C ASP A 110 -13.29 -6.22 -8.48
N ARG A 111 -13.19 -5.10 -7.74
CA ARG A 111 -11.92 -4.40 -7.54
C ARG A 111 -11.48 -4.47 -6.09
N TRP A 112 -10.19 -4.75 -5.91
CA TRP A 112 -9.54 -4.65 -4.61
C TRP A 112 -8.82 -3.32 -4.50
N LEU A 113 -9.06 -2.58 -3.41
CA LEU A 113 -8.42 -1.29 -3.16
C LEU A 113 -7.81 -1.28 -1.77
N ILE A 114 -6.72 -0.54 -1.63
CA ILE A 114 -6.07 -0.32 -0.33
C ILE A 114 -6.87 0.72 0.43
N VAL A 115 -7.32 0.36 1.63
CA VAL A 115 -8.14 1.24 2.48
C VAL A 115 -7.38 1.76 3.68
N ASN A 116 -6.28 1.10 4.07
CA ASN A 116 -5.50 1.47 5.24
C ASN A 116 -4.06 0.99 5.06
N ALA A 117 -3.12 1.80 5.56
CA ALA A 117 -1.72 1.43 5.61
C ALA A 117 -1.12 1.91 6.94
N LEU A 118 -0.31 1.04 7.55
CA LEU A 118 0.48 1.39 8.73
C LEU A 118 1.93 1.06 8.39
N TYR A 119 2.83 2.03 8.54
CA TYR A 119 4.21 1.82 8.14
C TYR A 119 5.19 2.33 9.18
N GLU A 120 6.41 1.82 9.08
CA GLU A 120 7.55 2.33 9.82
C GLU A 120 8.79 2.28 8.95
N PRO A 121 9.86 3.03 9.29
CA PRO A 121 11.14 2.91 8.59
C PRO A 121 11.67 1.48 8.70
N GLY A 122 12.23 1.00 7.58
CA GLY A 122 12.79 -0.35 7.52
C GLY A 122 14.27 -0.41 7.86
#